data_444d145026f204ea0c836eb222588065
#
_entry.id   444d145026f204ea0c836eb222588065
#
_cell.length_a   1.000
_cell.length_b   1.000
_cell.length_c   1.000
_cell.angle_alpha   90.00
_cell.angle_beta   90.00
_cell.angle_gamma   90.00
#
_symmetry.space_group_name_H-M   'P 1'
#
loop_
_entity.id
_entity.type
_entity.pdbx_description
1 polymer ?
#
loop_
_entity_poly.entity_id
_entity_poly.type
_entity_poly.pdbx_seq_one_letter_code
_entity_poly.pdbx_strand_id
1 'polypeptide(L)'
;MIGTIFTCDHKTFQLPALLAWNLLHTGSVPCDSFSVSFLFQPDMTPVLESAAGFLAMQNGKVVFKGIVDEFSIDLDTGGLTASVNGRGYAARLLDNESKPVIYQDATLSEIVRQHVTPYGIPTGEIADLRASSVYTVAAGSSQWKALDNFCRTYGGFSPRFAVDGALLAVPEKAGDSFVITDDTPVTACSLREDRYGVLSEALVIDKTRNASYSVKNQDLIDHGGVCRRVLYTPGRSTWAAMRFTGEYQIQRSKEDQRCVSVTLPGSFVAFPGDRVTLRLSRLGISGEFRVCEAENSFSNQNGAEVELTLKPLA
;
A
#
# COMPACT_ATOMS: atom_id res chain seq x y z
N MET A 1 0.99 -9.62 -21.14
CA MET A 1 -0.01 -8.82 -20.40
C MET A 1 -1.03 -8.26 -21.38
N ILE A 2 -2.30 -8.14 -20.99
CA ILE A 2 -3.38 -7.55 -21.76
C ILE A 2 -3.87 -6.33 -20.99
N GLY A 3 -3.84 -5.16 -21.62
CA GLY A 3 -4.40 -3.92 -21.08
C GLY A 3 -5.78 -3.64 -21.68
N THR A 4 -6.70 -3.15 -20.86
CA THR A 4 -8.06 -2.80 -21.27
C THR A 4 -8.44 -1.45 -20.66
N ILE A 5 -8.95 -0.53 -21.48
CA ILE A 5 -9.50 0.76 -21.06
C ILE A 5 -11.02 0.65 -20.95
N PHE A 6 -11.57 1.25 -19.92
CA PHE A 6 -12.99 1.52 -19.76
C PHE A 6 -13.22 3.02 -19.98
N THR A 7 -14.11 3.35 -20.87
CA THR A 7 -14.46 4.74 -21.17
C THR A 7 -15.57 5.26 -20.24
N CYS A 8 -15.73 6.57 -20.15
CA CYS A 8 -16.76 7.21 -19.31
C CYS A 8 -18.20 6.84 -19.75
N ASP A 9 -18.41 6.41 -21.00
CA ASP A 9 -19.67 5.90 -21.54
C ASP A 9 -19.80 4.37 -21.40
N HIS A 10 -19.00 3.75 -20.53
CA HIS A 10 -19.01 2.32 -20.19
C HIS A 10 -18.65 1.36 -21.33
N LYS A 11 -17.99 1.83 -22.38
CA LYS A 11 -17.43 0.96 -23.39
C LYS A 11 -16.09 0.40 -22.95
N THR A 12 -15.75 -0.74 -23.52
CA THR A 12 -14.50 -1.47 -23.23
C THR A 12 -13.65 -1.51 -24.48
N PHE A 13 -12.39 -1.14 -24.35
CA PHE A 13 -11.43 -1.16 -25.46
C PHE A 13 -10.16 -1.92 -25.01
N GLN A 14 -9.84 -3.00 -25.73
CA GLN A 14 -8.58 -3.72 -25.49
C GLN A 14 -7.45 -2.97 -26.19
N LEU A 15 -6.42 -2.62 -25.43
CA LEU A 15 -5.21 -1.99 -25.96
C LEU A 15 -4.45 -2.94 -26.90
N PRO A 16 -3.72 -2.40 -27.88
CA PRO A 16 -2.74 -3.17 -28.64
C PRO A 16 -1.70 -3.86 -27.74
N ALA A 17 -0.82 -4.64 -28.35
CA ALA A 17 0.31 -5.23 -27.61
C ALA A 17 1.10 -4.13 -26.90
N LEU A 18 1.29 -4.29 -25.59
CA LEU A 18 2.02 -3.32 -24.79
C LEU A 18 3.52 -3.38 -25.11
N LEU A 19 4.11 -2.23 -25.35
CA LEU A 19 5.56 -2.05 -25.58
C LEU A 19 6.33 -1.99 -24.25
N ALA A 20 5.71 -1.41 -23.22
CA ALA A 20 6.22 -1.38 -21.86
C ALA A 20 5.04 -1.30 -20.88
N TRP A 21 5.27 -1.74 -19.66
CA TRP A 21 4.37 -1.53 -18.54
C TRP A 21 5.13 -1.44 -17.22
N ASN A 22 4.51 -0.76 -16.28
CA ASN A 22 4.88 -0.74 -14.89
C ASN A 22 3.62 -0.79 -14.05
N LEU A 23 3.48 -1.77 -13.16
CA LEU A 23 2.37 -1.92 -12.23
C LEU A 23 2.95 -1.98 -10.83
N LEU A 24 2.67 -0.97 -10.02
CA LEU A 24 3.10 -0.88 -8.63
C LEU A 24 1.93 -1.16 -7.69
N HIS A 25 2.11 -2.11 -6.78
CA HIS A 25 1.22 -2.42 -5.68
C HIS A 25 1.87 -2.07 -4.35
N THR A 26 1.17 -1.32 -3.51
CA THR A 26 1.64 -0.86 -2.20
C THR A 26 0.77 -1.42 -1.08
N GLY A 27 1.39 -1.94 0.00
CA GLY A 27 0.66 -2.59 1.08
C GLY A 27 0.26 -1.68 2.25
N SER A 28 1.01 -0.60 2.49
CA SER A 28 0.83 0.24 3.67
C SER A 28 0.21 1.61 3.39
N VAL A 29 0.38 2.10 2.17
CA VAL A 29 -0.18 3.36 1.68
C VAL A 29 -0.95 3.03 0.41
N PRO A 30 -2.18 3.48 0.22
CA PRO A 30 -2.97 3.14 -0.96
C PRO A 30 -2.54 3.98 -2.17
N CYS A 31 -1.32 3.71 -2.66
CA CYS A 31 -0.67 4.43 -3.75
C CYS A 31 -0.42 3.55 -4.98
N ASP A 32 -1.20 2.48 -5.16
CA ASP A 32 -1.10 1.64 -6.35
C ASP A 32 -1.16 2.49 -7.61
N SER A 33 -0.28 2.21 -8.56
CA SER A 33 -0.20 2.96 -9.81
C SER A 33 0.14 2.07 -10.98
N PHE A 34 -0.17 2.55 -12.17
CA PHE A 34 0.21 1.88 -13.40
C PHE A 34 0.69 2.88 -14.45
N SER A 35 1.55 2.40 -15.33
CA SER A 35 1.97 3.05 -16.56
C SER A 35 2.04 1.99 -17.65
N VAL A 36 1.45 2.25 -18.80
CA VAL A 36 1.52 1.35 -19.97
C VAL A 36 1.78 2.15 -21.22
N SER A 37 2.57 1.62 -22.15
CA SER A 37 2.79 2.21 -23.47
C SER A 37 2.53 1.20 -24.58
N PHE A 38 2.08 1.69 -25.72
CA PHE A 38 1.70 0.89 -26.89
C PHE A 38 1.81 1.71 -28.18
N LEU A 39 1.75 1.03 -29.33
CA LEU A 39 1.69 1.72 -30.62
C LEU A 39 0.35 2.45 -30.77
N PHE A 40 0.42 3.73 -31.07
CA PHE A 40 -0.76 4.57 -31.25
C PHE A 40 -1.27 4.49 -32.71
N GLN A 41 -2.60 4.48 -32.85
CA GLN A 41 -3.31 4.66 -34.11
C GLN A 41 -4.30 5.82 -33.96
N PRO A 42 -4.47 6.70 -35.00
CA PRO A 42 -5.27 7.91 -34.85
C PRO A 42 -6.75 7.66 -34.49
N ASP A 43 -7.31 6.51 -34.82
CA ASP A 43 -8.67 6.10 -34.46
C ASP A 43 -8.83 5.80 -32.94
N MET A 44 -7.74 5.71 -32.20
CA MET A 44 -7.75 5.51 -30.75
C MET A 44 -7.96 6.82 -29.98
N THR A 45 -7.78 7.99 -30.58
CA THR A 45 -7.91 9.29 -29.90
C THR A 45 -9.23 9.43 -29.11
N PRO A 46 -10.42 9.14 -29.67
CA PRO A 46 -11.67 9.27 -28.91
C PRO A 46 -11.76 8.31 -27.71
N VAL A 47 -11.11 7.16 -27.81
CA VAL A 47 -11.05 6.19 -26.68
C VAL A 47 -10.18 6.74 -25.57
N LEU A 48 -9.00 7.30 -25.88
CA LEU A 48 -8.09 7.87 -24.92
C LEU A 48 -8.68 9.11 -24.24
N GLU A 49 -9.30 10.01 -24.99
CA GLU A 49 -10.00 11.19 -24.46
C GLU A 49 -11.15 10.85 -23.51
N SER A 50 -11.80 9.71 -23.70
CA SER A 50 -12.90 9.23 -22.88
C SER A 50 -12.47 8.18 -21.82
N ALA A 51 -11.17 7.87 -21.73
CA ALA A 51 -10.65 6.86 -20.81
C ALA A 51 -10.90 7.25 -19.35
N ALA A 52 -11.53 6.37 -18.59
CA ALA A 52 -11.87 6.58 -17.18
C ALA A 52 -11.30 5.50 -16.27
N GLY A 53 -11.08 4.28 -16.76
CA GLY A 53 -10.58 3.17 -16.01
C GLY A 53 -9.64 2.28 -16.81
N PHE A 54 -8.82 1.53 -16.11
CA PHE A 54 -7.84 0.59 -16.66
C PHE A 54 -7.90 -0.75 -15.95
N LEU A 55 -7.72 -1.81 -16.70
CA LEU A 55 -7.58 -3.19 -16.23
C LEU A 55 -6.39 -3.85 -16.90
N ALA A 56 -5.52 -4.45 -16.11
CA ALA A 56 -4.46 -5.33 -16.59
C ALA A 56 -4.76 -6.78 -16.24
N MET A 57 -4.56 -7.67 -17.20
CA MET A 57 -4.69 -9.12 -17.04
C MET A 57 -3.41 -9.83 -17.47
N GLN A 58 -2.98 -10.79 -16.67
CA GLN A 58 -1.86 -11.69 -16.97
C GLN A 58 -2.29 -13.13 -16.77
N ASN A 59 -2.08 -13.97 -17.78
CA ASN A 59 -2.47 -15.40 -17.73
C ASN A 59 -3.95 -15.62 -17.33
N GLY A 60 -4.85 -14.76 -17.81
CA GLY A 60 -6.27 -14.83 -17.50
C GLY A 60 -6.68 -14.35 -16.09
N LYS A 61 -5.73 -13.87 -15.28
CA LYS A 61 -6.01 -13.29 -13.96
C LYS A 61 -5.87 -11.77 -13.99
N VAL A 62 -6.71 -11.08 -13.23
CA VAL A 62 -6.57 -9.65 -13.00
C VAL A 62 -5.33 -9.41 -12.15
N VAL A 63 -4.45 -8.53 -12.61
CA VAL A 63 -3.23 -8.14 -11.89
C VAL A 63 -3.23 -6.67 -11.52
N PHE A 64 -4.09 -5.84 -12.11
CA PHE A 64 -4.28 -4.44 -11.71
C PHE A 64 -5.66 -3.94 -12.18
N LYS A 65 -6.29 -3.10 -11.38
CA LYS A 65 -7.48 -2.35 -11.77
C LYS A 65 -7.52 -0.99 -11.10
N GLY A 66 -7.77 0.06 -11.89
CA GLY A 66 -7.73 1.43 -11.37
C GLY A 66 -8.39 2.44 -12.29
N ILE A 67 -8.06 3.72 -12.04
CA ILE A 67 -8.52 4.88 -12.80
C ILE A 67 -7.41 5.38 -13.71
N VAL A 68 -7.79 5.95 -14.87
CA VAL A 68 -6.87 6.67 -15.75
C VAL A 68 -6.78 8.11 -15.28
N ASP A 69 -5.56 8.60 -15.03
CA ASP A 69 -5.30 10.00 -14.67
C ASP A 69 -4.78 10.80 -15.86
N GLU A 70 -4.01 10.16 -16.76
CA GLU A 70 -3.32 10.84 -17.85
C GLU A 70 -3.12 9.93 -19.05
N PHE A 71 -3.13 10.50 -20.24
CA PHE A 71 -2.56 9.87 -21.42
C PHE A 71 -1.65 10.87 -22.18
N SER A 72 -0.65 10.35 -22.90
CA SER A 72 0.14 11.11 -23.85
C SER A 72 0.23 10.39 -25.20
N ILE A 73 0.49 11.15 -26.24
CA ILE A 73 0.77 10.64 -27.60
C ILE A 73 2.08 11.27 -28.03
N ASP A 74 3.05 10.43 -28.35
CA ASP A 74 4.41 10.85 -28.65
C ASP A 74 4.84 10.36 -30.03
N LEU A 75 5.49 11.24 -30.79
CA LEU A 75 6.12 10.91 -32.06
C LEU A 75 7.63 11.09 -31.92
N ASP A 76 8.36 10.00 -32.07
CA ASP A 76 9.82 10.00 -32.06
C ASP A 76 10.39 9.21 -33.25
N THR A 77 11.69 8.94 -33.23
CA THR A 77 12.36 8.15 -34.28
C THR A 77 11.92 6.67 -34.30
N GLY A 78 11.35 6.17 -33.22
CA GLY A 78 10.79 4.82 -33.10
C GLY A 78 9.35 4.69 -33.61
N GLY A 79 8.70 5.83 -33.91
CA GLY A 79 7.34 5.86 -34.41
C GLY A 79 6.37 6.61 -33.51
N LEU A 80 5.07 6.36 -33.74
CA LEU A 80 3.98 6.98 -33.00
C LEU A 80 3.51 6.06 -31.88
N THR A 81 3.66 6.51 -30.64
CA THR A 81 3.31 5.75 -29.43
C THR A 81 2.30 6.52 -28.59
N ALA A 82 1.58 5.81 -27.74
CA ALA A 82 0.79 6.41 -26.68
C ALA A 82 1.14 5.77 -25.35
N SER A 83 1.04 6.56 -24.29
CA SER A 83 1.10 6.07 -22.90
C SER A 83 -0.16 6.42 -22.13
N VAL A 84 -0.53 5.56 -21.19
CA VAL A 84 -1.64 5.77 -20.27
C VAL A 84 -1.14 5.49 -18.86
N ASN A 85 -1.35 6.45 -17.98
CA ASN A 85 -0.93 6.42 -16.59
C ASN A 85 -2.14 6.58 -15.67
N GLY A 86 -2.04 6.00 -14.48
CA GLY A 86 -3.10 6.17 -13.50
C GLY A 86 -2.83 5.45 -12.18
N ARG A 87 -3.85 5.45 -11.35
CA ARG A 87 -3.76 4.96 -9.97
C ARG A 87 -4.85 3.94 -9.65
N GLY A 88 -4.65 3.18 -8.57
CA GLY A 88 -5.69 2.32 -7.98
C GLY A 88 -6.91 3.11 -7.50
N TYR A 89 -8.01 2.44 -7.20
CA TYR A 89 -9.27 3.09 -6.79
C TYR A 89 -9.18 3.87 -5.47
N ALA A 90 -8.16 3.63 -4.66
CA ALA A 90 -7.88 4.44 -3.47
C ALA A 90 -7.73 5.94 -3.78
N ALA A 91 -7.26 6.29 -4.99
CA ALA A 91 -7.13 7.67 -5.43
C ALA A 91 -8.45 8.45 -5.29
N ARG A 92 -9.59 7.82 -5.58
CA ARG A 92 -10.92 8.44 -5.41
C ARG A 92 -11.22 8.84 -3.98
N LEU A 93 -10.67 8.13 -2.99
CA LEU A 93 -10.85 8.46 -1.58
C LEU A 93 -9.80 9.45 -1.07
N LEU A 94 -8.61 9.46 -1.67
CA LEU A 94 -7.53 10.38 -1.31
C LEU A 94 -7.79 11.78 -1.84
N ASP A 95 -8.27 11.90 -3.06
CA ASP A 95 -8.48 13.16 -3.77
C ASP A 95 -9.78 13.88 -3.34
N ASN A 96 -10.67 13.20 -2.62
CA ASN A 96 -11.95 13.75 -2.20
C ASN A 96 -12.00 14.01 -0.70
N GLU A 97 -12.32 15.26 -0.35
CA GLU A 97 -12.51 15.67 1.05
C GLU A 97 -13.89 15.27 1.57
N SER A 98 -13.91 14.90 2.85
CA SER A 98 -15.13 14.62 3.59
C SER A 98 -15.69 15.90 4.22
N LYS A 99 -17.02 16.02 4.25
CA LYS A 99 -17.65 16.99 5.13
C LYS A 99 -17.38 16.64 6.59
N PRO A 100 -17.16 17.64 7.47
CA PRO A 100 -17.01 17.35 8.90
C PRO A 100 -18.30 16.72 9.44
N VAL A 101 -18.17 15.64 10.18
CA VAL A 101 -19.31 14.91 10.72
C VAL A 101 -18.96 14.27 12.07
N ILE A 102 -19.95 14.19 12.95
CA ILE A 102 -19.85 13.52 14.26
C ILE A 102 -20.84 12.38 14.28
N TYR A 103 -20.31 11.18 14.47
CA TYR A 103 -21.09 9.96 14.63
C TYR A 103 -21.18 9.61 16.11
N GLN A 104 -22.41 9.55 16.64
CA GLN A 104 -22.65 9.16 18.04
C GLN A 104 -22.44 7.65 18.26
N ASP A 105 -22.77 6.87 17.24
CA ASP A 105 -22.73 5.42 17.27
C ASP A 105 -22.47 4.90 15.85
N ALA A 106 -21.19 4.84 15.48
CA ALA A 106 -20.78 4.47 14.13
C ALA A 106 -20.45 2.98 14.01
N THR A 107 -20.87 2.38 12.91
CA THR A 107 -20.40 1.06 12.45
C THR A 107 -19.49 1.22 11.23
N LEU A 108 -18.55 0.28 11.03
CA LEU A 108 -17.69 0.31 9.85
C LEU A 108 -18.51 0.24 8.54
N SER A 109 -19.58 -0.55 8.52
CA SER A 109 -20.49 -0.62 7.38
C SER A 109 -21.13 0.74 7.05
N GLU A 110 -21.44 1.54 8.07
CA GLU A 110 -21.97 2.89 7.88
C GLU A 110 -20.88 3.85 7.35
N ILE A 111 -19.66 3.78 7.88
CA ILE A 111 -18.52 4.54 7.38
C ILE A 111 -18.25 4.20 5.91
N VAL A 112 -18.23 2.91 5.54
CA VAL A 112 -18.05 2.49 4.15
C VAL A 112 -19.19 3.01 3.26
N ARG A 113 -20.44 2.90 3.71
CA ARG A 113 -21.61 3.40 2.97
C ARG A 113 -21.54 4.90 2.70
N GLN A 114 -21.03 5.71 3.64
CA GLN A 114 -20.99 7.17 3.52
C GLN A 114 -19.74 7.69 2.83
N HIS A 115 -18.58 7.05 3.05
CA HIS A 115 -17.28 7.56 2.61
C HIS A 115 -16.69 6.80 1.41
N VAL A 116 -17.19 5.61 1.05
CA VAL A 116 -16.64 4.77 -0.02
C VAL A 116 -17.64 4.54 -1.14
N THR A 117 -18.85 4.07 -0.80
CA THR A 117 -19.88 3.68 -1.79
C THR A 117 -20.21 4.82 -2.80
N PRO A 118 -20.29 6.11 -2.40
CA PRO A 118 -20.60 7.19 -3.33
C PRO A 118 -19.56 7.38 -4.44
N TYR A 119 -18.36 6.86 -4.25
CA TYR A 119 -17.25 6.96 -5.23
C TYR A 119 -17.17 5.77 -6.18
N GLY A 120 -18.19 4.89 -6.19
CA GLY A 120 -18.26 3.75 -7.10
C GLY A 120 -17.15 2.72 -6.87
N ILE A 121 -16.65 2.59 -5.65
CA ILE A 121 -15.62 1.63 -5.28
C ILE A 121 -16.29 0.32 -4.89
N PRO A 122 -15.94 -0.82 -5.52
CA PRO A 122 -16.42 -2.13 -5.09
C PRO A 122 -15.99 -2.43 -3.65
N THR A 123 -16.87 -3.00 -2.87
CA THR A 123 -16.56 -3.45 -1.50
C THR A 123 -16.46 -4.96 -1.46
N GLY A 124 -15.35 -5.47 -0.95
CA GLY A 124 -15.14 -6.86 -0.64
C GLY A 124 -15.51 -7.17 0.82
N GLU A 125 -14.59 -7.77 1.56
CA GLU A 125 -14.80 -8.19 2.94
C GLU A 125 -14.71 -6.99 3.90
N ILE A 126 -15.75 -6.78 4.73
CA ILE A 126 -15.86 -5.69 5.71
C ILE A 126 -16.07 -6.30 7.10
N ALA A 127 -15.23 -5.92 8.06
CA ALA A 127 -15.35 -6.41 9.44
C ALA A 127 -16.62 -5.87 10.12
N ASP A 128 -17.24 -6.68 10.97
CA ASP A 128 -18.27 -6.20 11.88
C ASP A 128 -17.62 -5.44 13.04
N LEU A 129 -17.47 -4.12 12.85
CA LEU A 129 -16.79 -3.23 13.77
C LEU A 129 -17.67 -2.05 14.13
N ARG A 130 -17.76 -1.76 15.43
CA ARG A 130 -18.53 -0.65 15.98
C ARG A 130 -17.65 0.24 16.83
N ALA A 131 -17.83 1.55 16.72
CA ALA A 131 -17.16 2.51 17.57
C ALA A 131 -17.59 2.35 19.04
N SER A 132 -16.63 2.32 19.94
CA SER A 132 -16.88 2.31 21.39
C SER A 132 -17.09 3.71 21.98
N SER A 133 -16.98 4.74 21.15
CA SER A 133 -17.10 6.15 21.52
C SER A 133 -17.53 6.97 20.30
N VAL A 134 -17.84 8.25 20.52
CA VAL A 134 -18.12 9.19 19.45
C VAL A 134 -16.95 9.24 18.45
N TYR A 135 -17.26 9.06 17.16
CA TYR A 135 -16.30 9.19 16.09
C TYR A 135 -16.47 10.50 15.34
N THR A 136 -15.40 11.27 15.21
CA THR A 136 -15.41 12.58 14.56
C THR A 136 -14.51 12.59 13.33
N VAL A 137 -15.06 12.99 12.20
CA VAL A 137 -14.33 13.32 10.98
C VAL A 137 -14.15 14.84 10.96
N ALA A 138 -12.90 15.29 11.02
CA ALA A 138 -12.57 16.70 11.03
C ALA A 138 -12.69 17.34 9.63
N ALA A 139 -12.91 18.64 9.56
CA ALA A 139 -12.82 19.40 8.30
C ALA A 139 -11.44 19.23 7.65
N GLY A 140 -11.39 19.16 6.33
CA GLY A 140 -10.16 18.93 5.55
C GLY A 140 -9.61 17.50 5.63
N SER A 141 -10.39 16.55 6.16
CA SER A 141 -10.04 15.12 6.09
C SER A 141 -10.46 14.54 4.75
N SER A 142 -9.57 13.75 4.09
CA SER A 142 -9.98 12.99 2.93
C SER A 142 -10.95 11.86 3.32
N GLN A 143 -11.69 11.34 2.33
CA GLN A 143 -12.56 10.18 2.52
C GLN A 143 -11.76 8.97 3.00
N TRP A 144 -10.54 8.79 2.46
CA TRP A 144 -9.61 7.76 2.93
C TRP A 144 -9.29 7.91 4.41
N LYS A 145 -8.95 9.12 4.84
CA LYS A 145 -8.61 9.38 6.26
C LYS A 145 -9.78 9.10 7.20
N ALA A 146 -11.01 9.37 6.77
CA ALA A 146 -12.20 9.04 7.53
C ALA A 146 -12.34 7.52 7.72
N LEU A 147 -12.11 6.73 6.68
CA LEU A 147 -12.15 5.25 6.75
C LEU A 147 -10.97 4.68 7.54
N ASP A 148 -9.74 5.07 7.20
CA ASP A 148 -8.51 4.53 7.80
C ASP A 148 -8.43 4.81 9.30
N ASN A 149 -8.73 6.05 9.72
CA ASN A 149 -8.76 6.40 11.14
C ASN A 149 -9.80 5.58 11.91
N PHE A 150 -10.97 5.30 11.33
CA PHE A 150 -11.98 4.46 11.96
C PHE A 150 -11.46 3.04 12.16
N CYS A 151 -10.94 2.42 11.10
CA CYS A 151 -10.39 1.06 11.15
C CYS A 151 -9.24 0.95 12.15
N ARG A 152 -8.32 1.91 12.16
CA ARG A 152 -7.18 1.92 13.10
C ARG A 152 -7.61 2.12 14.54
N THR A 153 -8.53 3.05 14.78
CA THR A 153 -8.94 3.41 16.14
C THR A 153 -9.72 2.29 16.82
N TYR A 154 -10.65 1.68 16.10
CA TYR A 154 -11.58 0.71 16.70
C TYR A 154 -11.27 -0.73 16.33
N GLY A 155 -10.57 -0.97 15.22
CA GLY A 155 -10.23 -2.32 14.73
C GLY A 155 -8.75 -2.68 14.84
N GLY A 156 -7.86 -1.71 15.02
CA GLY A 156 -6.41 -1.95 15.09
C GLY A 156 -5.77 -2.36 13.75
N PHE A 157 -6.45 -2.15 12.62
CA PHE A 157 -5.95 -2.47 11.28
C PHE A 157 -6.16 -1.30 10.31
N SER A 158 -5.44 -1.31 9.19
CA SER A 158 -5.66 -0.40 8.06
C SER A 158 -6.47 -1.08 6.96
N PRO A 159 -7.41 -0.39 6.32
CA PRO A 159 -8.08 -0.89 5.12
C PRO A 159 -7.08 -0.97 3.95
N ARG A 160 -7.36 -1.83 2.97
CA ARG A 160 -6.54 -2.04 1.78
C ARG A 160 -7.40 -2.33 0.56
N PHE A 161 -6.77 -2.38 -0.60
CA PHE A 161 -7.45 -2.74 -1.84
C PHE A 161 -6.94 -4.09 -2.36
N ALA A 162 -7.86 -4.88 -2.89
CA ALA A 162 -7.51 -6.07 -3.65
C ALA A 162 -7.08 -5.68 -5.08
N VAL A 163 -6.40 -6.58 -5.77
CA VAL A 163 -5.89 -6.34 -7.14
C VAL A 163 -7.00 -6.06 -8.17
N ASP A 164 -8.22 -6.48 -7.89
CA ASP A 164 -9.42 -6.18 -8.70
C ASP A 164 -10.07 -4.83 -8.35
N GLY A 165 -9.45 -4.07 -7.42
CA GLY A 165 -9.90 -2.77 -6.96
C GLY A 165 -10.99 -2.79 -5.88
N ALA A 166 -11.34 -3.96 -5.32
CA ALA A 166 -12.29 -4.03 -4.22
C ALA A 166 -11.66 -3.57 -2.90
N LEU A 167 -12.39 -2.75 -2.13
CA LEU A 167 -11.97 -2.36 -0.78
C LEU A 167 -12.09 -3.56 0.17
N LEU A 168 -11.03 -3.83 0.92
CA LEU A 168 -10.99 -4.78 2.02
C LEU A 168 -10.81 -4.02 3.33
N ALA A 169 -11.80 -4.04 4.20
CA ALA A 169 -11.77 -3.41 5.51
C ALA A 169 -11.89 -4.46 6.62
N VAL A 170 -10.91 -5.35 6.66
CA VAL A 170 -10.73 -6.43 7.64
C VAL A 170 -9.26 -6.51 8.04
N PRO A 171 -8.92 -7.08 9.22
CA PRO A 171 -7.55 -7.41 9.56
C PRO A 171 -6.86 -8.16 8.42
N GLU A 172 -5.60 -7.88 8.18
CA GLU A 172 -4.84 -8.52 7.12
C GLU A 172 -4.70 -10.01 7.41
N LYS A 173 -5.12 -10.83 6.46
CA LYS A 173 -4.84 -12.27 6.45
C LYS A 173 -3.51 -12.48 5.73
N ALA A 174 -2.75 -13.50 6.15
CA ALA A 174 -1.57 -13.90 5.40
C ALA A 174 -1.98 -14.28 3.97
N GLY A 175 -1.29 -13.69 3.01
CA GLY A 175 -1.41 -14.05 1.60
C GLY A 175 -0.73 -15.38 1.28
N ASP A 176 -0.37 -15.58 0.02
CA ASP A 176 0.39 -16.74 -0.43
C ASP A 176 1.78 -16.78 0.20
N SER A 177 2.39 -17.97 0.22
CA SER A 177 3.72 -18.15 0.79
C SER A 177 4.69 -18.67 -0.25
N PHE A 178 5.85 -18.06 -0.36
CA PHE A 178 6.90 -18.38 -1.32
C PHE A 178 8.22 -18.65 -0.61
N VAL A 179 9.09 -19.43 -1.22
CA VAL A 179 10.45 -19.66 -0.76
C VAL A 179 11.43 -19.22 -1.85
N ILE A 180 12.32 -18.30 -1.52
CA ILE A 180 13.39 -17.82 -2.40
C ILE A 180 14.73 -18.30 -1.83
N THR A 181 15.48 -19.05 -2.62
CA THR A 181 16.75 -19.67 -2.26
C THR A 181 17.85 -19.25 -3.22
N ASP A 182 19.08 -19.69 -2.96
CA ASP A 182 20.22 -19.50 -3.88
C ASP A 182 20.00 -20.14 -5.27
N ASP A 183 19.05 -21.08 -5.40
CA ASP A 183 18.67 -21.72 -6.67
C ASP A 183 17.55 -20.97 -7.42
N THR A 184 16.89 -20.02 -6.76
CA THR A 184 15.88 -19.18 -7.39
C THR A 184 16.56 -18.18 -8.33
N PRO A 185 16.05 -17.96 -9.55
CA PRO A 185 16.65 -17.02 -10.50
C PRO A 185 16.45 -15.56 -10.05
N VAL A 186 17.15 -15.15 -9.01
CA VAL A 186 17.19 -13.77 -8.52
C VAL A 186 18.14 -12.98 -9.40
N THR A 187 17.64 -11.91 -10.04
CA THR A 187 18.43 -11.03 -10.91
C THR A 187 19.14 -9.92 -10.15
N ALA A 188 18.49 -9.42 -9.07
CA ALA A 188 19.09 -8.46 -8.14
C ALA A 188 18.55 -8.70 -6.72
N CYS A 189 19.39 -8.42 -5.73
CA CYS A 189 18.98 -8.44 -4.33
C CYS A 189 19.80 -7.41 -3.55
N SER A 190 19.13 -6.62 -2.73
CA SER A 190 19.77 -5.68 -1.81
C SER A 190 19.17 -5.78 -0.42
N LEU A 191 20.00 -5.64 0.60
CA LEU A 191 19.60 -5.46 1.99
C LEU A 191 19.94 -4.04 2.40
N ARG A 192 18.93 -3.31 2.84
CA ARG A 192 19.08 -1.99 3.43
C ARG A 192 18.71 -2.05 4.91
N GLU A 193 19.58 -1.52 5.74
CA GLU A 193 19.29 -1.28 7.15
C GLU A 193 19.40 0.21 7.43
N ASP A 194 18.29 0.85 7.75
CA ASP A 194 18.19 2.27 8.02
C ASP A 194 17.87 2.48 9.51
N ARG A 195 18.81 3.09 10.21
CA ARG A 195 18.67 3.41 11.64
C ARG A 195 18.11 4.82 11.87
N TYR A 196 17.97 5.60 10.80
CA TYR A 196 17.40 6.94 10.92
C TYR A 196 15.92 6.88 11.29
N GLY A 197 15.54 7.63 12.33
CA GLY A 197 14.15 7.66 12.80
C GLY A 197 13.75 6.50 13.73
N VAL A 198 14.59 5.45 13.86
CA VAL A 198 14.35 4.39 14.84
C VAL A 198 14.54 4.94 16.24
N LEU A 199 13.55 4.74 17.12
CA LEU A 199 13.58 5.27 18.46
C LEU A 199 14.42 4.39 19.40
N SER A 200 15.35 5.01 20.13
CA SER A 200 16.04 4.39 21.25
C SER A 200 15.22 4.47 22.54
N GLU A 201 14.35 5.50 22.65
CA GLU A 201 13.51 5.70 23.81
C GLU A 201 12.19 6.38 23.42
N ALA A 202 11.09 5.87 23.96
CA ALA A 202 9.79 6.52 23.96
C ALA A 202 9.43 6.91 25.41
N LEU A 203 9.48 8.21 25.71
CA LEU A 203 9.07 8.76 27.00
C LEU A 203 7.59 9.15 26.94
N VAL A 204 6.75 8.42 27.63
CA VAL A 204 5.29 8.65 27.67
C VAL A 204 4.94 9.40 28.94
N ILE A 205 4.23 10.55 28.82
CA ILE A 205 3.90 11.45 29.92
C ILE A 205 2.38 11.59 30.04
N ASP A 206 1.87 11.36 31.24
CA ASP A 206 0.53 11.78 31.65
C ASP A 206 0.64 13.12 32.40
N LYS A 207 0.27 14.22 31.72
CA LYS A 207 0.35 15.57 32.28
C LYS A 207 -0.54 15.78 33.52
N THR A 208 -1.68 15.10 33.58
CA THR A 208 -2.67 15.26 34.66
C THR A 208 -2.14 14.67 35.98
N ARG A 209 -1.39 13.58 35.89
CA ARG A 209 -0.86 12.87 37.05
C ARG A 209 0.61 13.21 37.35
N ASN A 210 1.23 14.02 36.48
CA ASN A 210 2.67 14.27 36.50
C ASN A 210 3.50 12.95 36.57
N ALA A 211 3.02 11.93 35.83
CA ALA A 211 3.63 10.61 35.77
C ALA A 211 4.26 10.39 34.38
N SER A 212 5.41 9.72 34.37
CA SER A 212 6.08 9.37 33.12
C SER A 212 6.51 7.91 33.11
N TYR A 213 6.52 7.30 31.93
CA TYR A 213 7.00 5.95 31.70
C TYR A 213 7.96 5.94 30.50
N SER A 214 9.15 5.39 30.66
CA SER A 214 10.16 5.27 29.62
C SER A 214 10.20 3.85 29.10
N VAL A 215 10.03 3.68 27.80
CA VAL A 215 10.26 2.42 27.08
C VAL A 215 11.54 2.58 26.27
N LYS A 216 12.46 1.63 26.40
CA LYS A 216 13.76 1.66 25.75
C LYS A 216 13.88 0.55 24.71
N ASN A 217 14.53 0.87 23.60
CA ASN A 217 15.00 -0.06 22.59
C ASN A 217 16.47 -0.37 22.88
N GLN A 218 16.72 -1.37 23.72
CA GLN A 218 18.06 -1.67 24.21
C GLN A 218 19.00 -2.06 23.07
N ASP A 219 18.52 -2.82 22.11
CA ASP A 219 19.30 -3.21 20.93
C ASP A 219 19.88 -2.00 20.17
N LEU A 220 19.05 -0.99 19.89
CA LEU A 220 19.53 0.24 19.24
C LEU A 220 20.49 1.03 20.12
N ILE A 221 20.26 1.07 21.44
CA ILE A 221 21.15 1.75 22.39
C ILE A 221 22.52 1.08 22.41
N ASP A 222 22.59 -0.24 22.44
CA ASP A 222 23.82 -1.02 22.46
C ASP A 222 24.64 -0.83 21.18
N HIS A 223 23.97 -0.50 20.07
CA HIS A 223 24.59 -0.09 18.80
C HIS A 223 24.87 1.42 18.68
N GLY A 224 24.77 2.15 19.81
CA GLY A 224 25.09 3.59 19.87
C GLY A 224 23.99 4.52 19.35
N GLY A 225 22.79 4.01 19.13
CA GLY A 225 21.66 4.84 18.67
C GLY A 225 21.09 5.71 19.78
N VAL A 226 20.88 7.01 19.48
CA VAL A 226 20.30 7.99 20.41
C VAL A 226 19.17 8.74 19.69
N CYS A 227 17.93 8.33 19.94
CA CYS A 227 16.74 8.99 19.40
C CYS A 227 15.59 8.87 20.39
N ARG A 228 15.22 9.97 21.05
CA ARG A 228 14.10 10.00 22.01
C ARG A 228 12.89 10.68 21.41
N ARG A 229 11.71 10.10 21.64
CA ARG A 229 10.42 10.75 21.38
C ARG A 229 9.65 10.92 22.67
N VAL A 230 9.07 12.11 22.87
CA VAL A 230 8.19 12.39 24.00
C VAL A 230 6.75 12.32 23.52
N LEU A 231 5.93 11.55 24.21
CA LEU A 231 4.52 11.31 23.87
C LEU A 231 3.65 11.75 25.05
N TYR A 232 2.51 12.29 24.75
CA TYR A 232 1.53 12.69 25.76
C TYR A 232 0.29 11.83 25.64
N THR A 233 -0.11 11.22 26.74
CA THR A 233 -1.36 10.48 26.84
C THR A 233 -2.49 11.34 27.39
N PRO A 234 -3.76 10.99 27.11
CA PRO A 234 -4.91 11.56 27.81
C PRO A 234 -4.73 11.39 29.32
N GLY A 235 -5.20 12.35 30.08
CA GLY A 235 -5.07 12.32 31.53
C GLY A 235 -5.71 11.09 32.16
N ARG A 236 -5.13 10.64 33.29
CA ARG A 236 -5.50 9.43 34.05
C ARG A 236 -5.23 8.11 33.31
N SER A 237 -4.26 8.09 32.41
CA SER A 237 -3.83 6.85 31.75
C SER A 237 -3.22 5.88 32.75
N THR A 238 -3.49 4.58 32.62
CA THR A 238 -2.87 3.54 33.43
C THR A 238 -1.40 3.35 33.05
N TRP A 239 -0.58 2.82 33.96
CA TRP A 239 0.81 2.45 33.66
C TRP A 239 0.91 1.48 32.48
N ALA A 240 -0.03 0.52 32.38
CA ALA A 240 -0.10 -0.40 31.26
C ALA A 240 -0.37 0.34 29.93
N ALA A 241 -1.31 1.29 29.92
CA ALA A 241 -1.60 2.08 28.70
C ALA A 241 -0.38 2.93 28.27
N MET A 242 0.34 3.52 29.21
CA MET A 242 1.57 4.28 28.93
C MET A 242 2.66 3.37 28.36
N ARG A 243 2.85 2.18 28.95
CA ARG A 243 3.78 1.18 28.46
C ARG A 243 3.44 0.75 27.03
N PHE A 244 2.21 0.33 26.77
CA PHE A 244 1.77 -0.08 25.44
C PHE A 244 1.93 1.03 24.39
N THR A 245 1.65 2.28 24.78
CA THR A 245 1.86 3.43 23.89
C THR A 245 3.35 3.56 23.52
N GLY A 246 4.25 3.43 24.47
CA GLY A 246 5.69 3.50 24.22
C GLY A 246 6.21 2.33 23.40
N GLU A 247 5.80 1.10 23.75
CA GLU A 247 6.15 -0.12 22.99
C GLU A 247 5.68 -0.05 21.54
N TYR A 248 4.46 0.38 21.32
CA TYR A 248 3.90 0.59 19.98
C TYR A 248 4.72 1.59 19.16
N GLN A 249 5.10 2.73 19.74
CA GLN A 249 5.88 3.73 19.01
C GLN A 249 7.30 3.25 18.69
N ILE A 250 7.94 2.51 19.56
CA ILE A 250 9.22 1.88 19.28
C ILE A 250 9.08 0.86 18.17
N GLN A 251 8.10 -0.04 18.27
CA GLN A 251 7.87 -1.08 17.27
C GLN A 251 7.58 -0.44 15.88
N ARG A 252 6.72 0.57 15.85
CA ARG A 252 6.40 1.28 14.61
C ARG A 252 7.62 1.97 14.00
N SER A 253 8.53 2.51 14.83
CA SER A 253 9.77 3.12 14.34
C SER A 253 10.74 2.12 13.70
N LYS A 254 10.60 0.83 14.00
CA LYS A 254 11.41 -0.27 13.45
C LYS A 254 10.85 -0.82 12.12
N GLU A 255 9.60 -0.51 11.77
CA GLU A 255 8.94 -1.10 10.58
C GLU A 255 9.74 -0.90 9.30
N ASP A 256 10.43 0.25 9.16
CA ASP A 256 11.23 0.60 7.99
C ASP A 256 12.74 0.39 8.21
N GLN A 257 13.14 -0.10 9.38
CA GLN A 257 14.55 -0.26 9.73
C GLN A 257 15.27 -1.23 8.81
N ARG A 258 14.65 -2.36 8.51
CA ARG A 258 15.24 -3.41 7.67
C ARG A 258 14.34 -3.70 6.48
N CYS A 259 14.90 -3.56 5.29
CA CYS A 259 14.21 -3.78 4.03
C CYS A 259 15.09 -4.60 3.09
N VAL A 260 14.52 -5.61 2.46
CA VAL A 260 15.19 -6.39 1.41
C VAL A 260 14.44 -6.14 0.10
N SER A 261 15.14 -5.67 -0.93
CA SER A 261 14.62 -5.66 -2.30
C SER A 261 15.13 -6.90 -3.04
N VAL A 262 14.22 -7.59 -3.71
CA VAL A 262 14.53 -8.79 -4.51
C VAL A 262 13.87 -8.64 -5.87
N THR A 263 14.68 -8.71 -6.94
CA THR A 263 14.19 -8.71 -8.32
C THR A 263 14.21 -10.13 -8.90
N LEU A 264 13.10 -10.51 -9.49
CA LEU A 264 12.82 -11.84 -10.03
C LEU A 264 12.34 -11.72 -11.49
N PRO A 265 12.43 -12.77 -12.31
CA PRO A 265 11.82 -12.78 -13.64
C PRO A 265 10.31 -12.52 -13.58
N GLY A 266 9.76 -11.83 -14.56
CA GLY A 266 8.36 -11.40 -14.60
C GLY A 266 7.30 -12.51 -14.69
N SER A 267 7.71 -13.79 -14.67
CA SER A 267 6.81 -14.94 -14.47
C SER A 267 6.40 -15.13 -13.01
N PHE A 268 7.15 -14.56 -12.07
CA PHE A 268 6.85 -14.58 -10.65
C PHE A 268 5.70 -13.59 -10.38
N VAL A 269 4.74 -13.97 -9.57
CA VAL A 269 3.59 -13.13 -9.20
C VAL A 269 3.45 -13.15 -7.69
N ALA A 270 3.60 -11.98 -7.07
CA ALA A 270 3.36 -11.78 -5.65
C ALA A 270 2.71 -10.41 -5.42
N PHE A 271 2.00 -10.27 -4.31
CA PHE A 271 1.31 -9.07 -3.94
C PHE A 271 1.62 -8.66 -2.50
N PRO A 272 1.41 -7.40 -2.13
CA PRO A 272 1.51 -6.97 -0.74
C PRO A 272 0.65 -7.84 0.18
N GLY A 273 1.24 -8.27 1.32
CA GLY A 273 0.63 -9.21 2.26
C GLY A 273 1.08 -10.66 2.11
N ASP A 274 1.66 -11.03 0.97
CA ASP A 274 2.27 -12.35 0.79
C ASP A 274 3.50 -12.53 1.69
N ARG A 275 3.80 -13.79 1.99
CA ARG A 275 4.95 -14.16 2.83
C ARG A 275 6.06 -14.75 1.98
N VAL A 276 7.29 -14.36 2.30
CA VAL A 276 8.49 -14.85 1.62
C VAL A 276 9.49 -15.36 2.65
N THR A 277 9.86 -16.64 2.55
CA THR A 277 11.00 -17.19 3.27
C THR A 277 12.24 -17.02 2.41
N LEU A 278 13.18 -16.17 2.85
CA LEU A 278 14.47 -15.98 2.18
C LEU A 278 15.50 -16.97 2.76
N ARG A 279 16.29 -17.57 1.89
CA ARG A 279 17.46 -18.42 2.20
C ARG A 279 18.56 -18.12 1.18
N LEU A 280 19.14 -16.91 1.27
CA LEU A 280 20.17 -16.41 0.36
C LEU A 280 21.51 -16.42 1.10
N SER A 281 22.19 -17.58 1.10
CA SER A 281 23.41 -17.80 1.87
C SER A 281 24.57 -16.92 1.40
N ARG A 282 24.66 -16.63 0.10
CA ARG A 282 25.68 -15.74 -0.48
C ARG A 282 25.63 -14.31 0.06
N LEU A 283 24.45 -13.86 0.46
CA LEU A 283 24.22 -12.51 1.01
C LEU A 283 24.09 -12.52 2.54
N GLY A 284 24.11 -13.71 3.17
CA GLY A 284 23.85 -13.85 4.60
C GLY A 284 22.43 -13.46 5.01
N ILE A 285 21.48 -13.50 4.07
CA ILE A 285 20.07 -13.14 4.32
C ILE A 285 19.26 -14.42 4.50
N SER A 286 18.67 -14.58 5.66
CA SER A 286 17.74 -15.66 5.96
C SER A 286 16.65 -15.18 6.90
N GLY A 287 15.43 -15.72 6.75
CA GLY A 287 14.30 -15.38 7.62
C GLY A 287 12.98 -15.33 6.88
N GLU A 288 11.93 -15.00 7.64
CA GLU A 288 10.59 -14.79 7.11
C GLU A 288 10.30 -13.30 6.94
N PHE A 289 9.77 -12.97 5.79
CA PHE A 289 9.47 -11.61 5.37
C PHE A 289 8.03 -11.52 4.84
N ARG A 290 7.51 -10.30 4.87
CA ARG A 290 6.25 -9.94 4.23
C ARG A 290 6.55 -9.06 3.01
N VAL A 291 5.84 -9.29 1.92
CA VAL A 291 5.83 -8.39 0.76
C VAL A 291 5.10 -7.12 1.16
N CYS A 292 5.79 -5.98 1.10
CA CYS A 292 5.23 -4.66 1.38
C CYS A 292 4.88 -3.90 0.10
N GLU A 293 5.69 -4.10 -0.94
CA GLU A 293 5.47 -3.54 -2.28
C GLU A 293 5.84 -4.59 -3.31
N ALA A 294 5.13 -4.59 -4.43
CA ALA A 294 5.42 -5.42 -5.59
C ALA A 294 5.30 -4.57 -6.85
N GLU A 295 6.39 -4.46 -7.59
CA GLU A 295 6.46 -3.76 -8.86
C GLU A 295 6.65 -4.79 -9.99
N ASN A 296 5.66 -4.88 -10.90
CA ASN A 296 5.74 -5.72 -12.09
C ASN A 296 5.99 -4.81 -13.29
N SER A 297 7.12 -4.98 -13.93
CA SER A 297 7.54 -4.14 -15.04
C SER A 297 7.95 -4.95 -16.27
N PHE A 298 7.90 -4.32 -17.42
CA PHE A 298 8.45 -4.81 -18.67
C PHE A 298 8.99 -3.65 -19.50
N SER A 299 10.15 -3.84 -20.03
CA SER A 299 10.72 -2.98 -21.06
C SER A 299 11.47 -3.80 -22.09
N ASN A 300 11.65 -3.24 -23.29
CA ASN A 300 12.43 -3.90 -24.34
C ASN A 300 13.91 -4.09 -23.97
N GLN A 301 14.42 -3.34 -22.98
CA GLN A 301 15.81 -3.42 -22.53
C GLN A 301 16.01 -4.50 -21.47
N ASN A 302 15.11 -4.58 -20.48
CA ASN A 302 15.27 -5.44 -19.31
C ASN A 302 14.42 -6.71 -19.37
N GLY A 303 13.46 -6.78 -20.30
CA GLY A 303 12.47 -7.85 -20.32
C GLY A 303 11.40 -7.66 -19.23
N ALA A 304 10.78 -8.74 -18.80
CA ALA A 304 9.78 -8.72 -17.73
C ALA A 304 10.44 -9.04 -16.39
N GLU A 305 10.22 -8.18 -15.41
CA GLU A 305 10.78 -8.28 -14.06
C GLU A 305 9.70 -8.02 -13.00
N VAL A 306 9.91 -8.61 -11.81
CA VAL A 306 9.13 -8.29 -10.61
C VAL A 306 10.09 -7.93 -9.49
N GLU A 307 9.98 -6.72 -8.99
CA GLU A 307 10.72 -6.27 -7.82
C GLU A 307 9.81 -6.32 -6.59
N LEU A 308 10.29 -6.99 -5.54
CA LEU A 308 9.60 -7.13 -4.27
C LEU A 308 10.34 -6.36 -3.19
N THR A 309 9.64 -5.48 -2.50
CA THR A 309 10.10 -4.85 -1.26
C THR A 309 9.60 -5.67 -0.08
N LEU A 310 10.54 -6.26 0.65
CA LEU A 310 10.29 -7.19 1.73
C LEU A 310 10.70 -6.59 3.08
N LYS A 311 9.84 -6.75 4.11
CA LYS A 311 10.15 -6.39 5.50
C LYS A 311 10.06 -7.62 6.39
N PRO A 312 10.90 -7.74 7.44
CA PRO A 312 10.82 -8.87 8.36
C PRO A 312 9.42 -9.01 8.96
N LEU A 313 8.96 -10.25 9.13
CA LEU A 313 7.82 -10.53 10.00
C LEU A 313 8.23 -10.24 11.44
N ALA A 314 7.41 -9.47 12.15
CA ALA A 314 7.65 -9.07 13.52
C ALA A 314 7.45 -10.23 14.50
#